data_47029c14261418fcf29e0b82dc3bbde9
#
_entry.id   47029c14261418fcf29e0b82dc3bbde9
#
_cell.length_a   1.000
_cell.length_b   1.000
_cell.length_c   1.000
_cell.angle_alpha   90.00
_cell.angle_beta   90.00
_cell.angle_gamma   90.00
#
_symmetry.space_group_name_H-M   'P 1'
#
loop_
_entity.id
_entity.type
_entity.pdbx_description
1 polymer ?
#
loop_
_entity_poly.entity_id
_entity_poly.type
_entity_poly.pdbx_seq_one_letter_code
_entity_poly.pdbx_strand_id
1 'polypeptide(L)' 'MRFSLRALRYVVETADAGSVTEAAKRLNVSQPSISAALSQMEAELGVQI' A
#
# COMPACT_ATOMS: atom_id res chain seq x y z
N MET A 1 7.12 7.76 13.47
CA MET A 1 6.46 7.00 12.40
C MET A 1 7.19 5.72 12.11
N ARG A 2 6.46 4.67 11.94
CA ARG A 2 7.05 3.34 11.91
C ARG A 2 6.86 2.58 10.61
N PHE A 3 6.15 3.13 9.65
CA PHE A 3 6.00 2.43 8.38
C PHE A 3 7.19 2.70 7.48
N SER A 4 7.49 1.75 6.63
CA SER A 4 8.64 1.81 5.74
C SER A 4 8.33 2.67 4.51
N LEU A 5 9.39 3.06 3.80
CA LEU A 5 9.23 3.76 2.54
C LEU A 5 8.50 2.90 1.52
N ARG A 6 8.66 1.58 1.63
CA ARG A 6 7.96 0.67 0.73
C ARG A 6 6.47 0.77 0.91
N ALA A 7 6.00 0.79 2.17
CA ALA A 7 4.58 0.91 2.43
C ALA A 7 4.03 2.22 1.90
N LEU A 8 4.77 3.30 2.09
CA LEU A 8 4.36 4.59 1.58
C LEU A 8 4.27 4.57 0.06
N ARG A 9 5.23 3.95 -0.59
CA ARG A 9 5.23 3.83 -2.04
C ARG A 9 4.01 3.04 -2.52
N TYR A 10 3.65 1.98 -1.82
CA TYR A 10 2.48 1.19 -2.17
C TYR A 10 1.21 2.04 -2.10
N VAL A 11 1.09 2.86 -1.07
CA VAL A 11 -0.07 3.75 -0.92
C VAL A 11 -0.15 4.73 -2.08
N VAL A 12 0.96 5.36 -2.40
CA VAL A 12 1.02 6.34 -3.48
C VAL A 12 0.65 5.71 -4.81
N GLU A 13 1.23 4.53 -5.09
CA GLU A 13 0.95 3.84 -6.35
C GLU A 13 -0.51 3.40 -6.43
N THR A 14 -1.06 2.94 -5.31
CA THR A 14 -2.44 2.50 -5.28
C THR A 14 -3.39 3.67 -5.56
N ALA A 15 -3.11 4.81 -4.96
CA ALA A 15 -3.92 5.99 -5.17
C ALA A 15 -3.84 6.46 -6.62
N ASP A 16 -2.63 6.45 -7.19
CA ASP A 16 -2.41 6.89 -8.55
C ASP A 16 -3.01 5.93 -9.57
N ALA A 17 -2.91 4.64 -9.30
CA ALA A 17 -3.43 3.63 -10.21
C ALA A 17 -4.94 3.49 -10.13
N GLY A 18 -5.53 3.86 -9.02
CA GLY A 18 -6.96 3.76 -8.81
C GLY A 18 -7.44 2.41 -8.32
N SER A 19 -6.54 1.45 -8.16
CA SER A 19 -6.91 0.14 -7.62
C SER A 19 -5.67 -0.60 -7.16
N VAL A 20 -5.86 -1.52 -6.22
CA VAL A 20 -4.77 -2.35 -5.71
C VAL A 20 -4.26 -3.28 -6.81
N THR A 21 -5.17 -3.81 -7.62
CA THR A 21 -4.79 -4.71 -8.71
C THR A 21 -3.84 -4.03 -9.68
N GLU A 22 -4.18 -2.83 -10.09
CA GLU A 22 -3.35 -2.09 -11.04
C GLU A 22 -2.01 -1.70 -10.41
N ALA A 23 -2.03 -1.29 -9.15
CA ALA A 23 -0.80 -0.94 -8.44
C ALA A 23 0.13 -2.14 -8.34
N ALA A 24 -0.43 -3.32 -8.07
CA ALA A 24 0.37 -4.54 -7.99
C ALA A 24 1.09 -4.81 -9.31
N LYS A 25 0.42 -4.59 -10.42
CA LYS A 25 1.04 -4.77 -11.73
C LYS A 25 2.18 -3.79 -11.95
N ARG A 26 1.94 -2.52 -11.61
CA ARG A 26 2.94 -1.48 -11.81
C ARG A 26 4.18 -1.72 -10.98
N LEU A 27 3.98 -2.19 -9.74
CA LEU A 27 5.08 -2.42 -8.82
C LEU A 27 5.68 -3.82 -8.95
N ASN A 28 5.08 -4.66 -9.77
CA ASN A 28 5.52 -6.03 -9.98
C ASN A 28 5.56 -6.80 -8.66
N VAL A 29 4.51 -6.66 -7.87
CA VAL A 29 4.36 -7.37 -6.60
C VAL A 29 2.99 -8.02 -6.58
N SER A 30 2.78 -8.91 -5.60
CA SER A 30 1.49 -9.56 -5.47
C SER A 30 0.48 -8.61 -4.80
N GLN A 31 -0.80 -8.80 -5.12
CA GLN A 31 -1.86 -8.01 -4.53
C GLN A 31 -1.89 -8.13 -3.01
N PRO A 32 -1.75 -9.33 -2.43
CA PRO A 32 -1.70 -9.45 -0.98
C PRO A 32 -0.57 -8.66 -0.33
N SER A 33 0.55 -8.47 -1.02
CA SER A 33 1.65 -7.68 -0.50
C SER A 33 1.23 -6.23 -0.27
N ILE A 34 0.48 -5.67 -1.22
CA ILE A 34 0.01 -4.30 -1.10
C ILE A 34 -1.04 -4.20 0.00
N SER A 35 -1.98 -5.14 0.03
CA SER A 35 -3.02 -5.16 1.05
C SER A 35 -2.43 -5.24 2.44
N ALA A 36 -1.40 -6.07 2.62
CA ALA A 36 -0.73 -6.20 3.91
C ALA A 36 -0.06 -4.89 4.32
N ALA A 37 0.59 -4.23 3.36
CA ALA A 37 1.26 -2.97 3.64
C ALA A 37 0.27 -1.88 4.02
N LEU A 38 -0.87 -1.83 3.33
CA LEU A 38 -1.90 -0.84 3.64
C LEU A 38 -2.51 -1.10 5.02
N SER A 39 -2.76 -2.37 5.35
CA SER A 39 -3.27 -2.71 6.67
C SER A 39 -2.31 -2.32 7.76
N GLN A 40 -1.02 -2.53 7.53
CA GLN A 40 0.00 -2.17 8.48
C GLN A 40 0.03 -0.66 8.71
N MET A 41 -0.11 0.11 7.64
CA MET A 41 -0.15 1.57 7.76
C MET A 41 -1.37 2.04 8.54
N GLU A 42 -2.52 1.40 8.30
CA GLU A 42 -3.72 1.72 9.06
C GLU A 42 -3.48 1.52 10.54
N ALA A 43 -2.86 0.40 10.90
CA ALA A 43 -2.57 0.10 12.30
C ALA A 43 -1.62 1.11 12.91
N GLU A 44 -0.61 1.51 12.14
CA GLU A 44 0.39 2.46 12.63
C GLU A 44 -0.18 3.85 12.82
N LEU A 45 -1.05 4.27 11.90
CA LEU A 45 -1.62 5.60 11.96
C LEU A 45 -2.89 5.68 12.80
N GLY A 46 -3.50 4.54 13.05
CA GLY A 46 -4.74 4.50 13.80
C GLY A 46 -5.93 5.04 13.01
N VAL A 47 -5.82 5.03 11.69
CA VAL A 47 -6.89 5.50 10.81
C VAL A 47 -7.16 4.48 9.74
N GLN A 48 -8.32 4.61 9.13
CA GLN A 48 -8.72 3.73 8.05
C GLN A 48 -8.37 4.39 6.72
N ILE A 49 -7.70 3.67 5.86
CA ILE A 49 -7.30 4.20 4.55
C ILE A 49 -8.22 3.72 3.45
#